data_7c917c5bb8cbcafcf74aa458b0ec85ee
#
_entry.id   7c917c5bb8cbcafcf74aa458b0ec85ee
#
_cell.length_a   1.000
_cell.length_b   1.000
_cell.length_c   1.000
_cell.angle_alpha   90.00
_cell.angle_beta   90.00
_cell.angle_gamma   90.00
#
_symmetry.space_group_name_H-M   'P 1'
#
loop_
_entity.id
_entity.type
_entity.pdbx_description
1 polymer ?
#
loop_
_entity_poly.entity_id
_entity_poly.type
_entity_poly.pdbx_seq_one_letter_code
_entity_poly.pdbx_strand_id
1 'polypeptide(L)'
;MTDAALDWPRIAADLNAQGWAMTGPLLTPATCEALQTLYDQPERFRSRIVMQRHGFGQGEYQYFADPLPDPLPRLRARLYEGLAPIANDWAARLGRPVFPAQLDALTARCRAAGQTRPTSLMLRYGPGDYNRLHQDLYGDLVFPLQAAILLSNPAEFEGGEFVLVEQKPRSQSQAHVAPLKQGQAVIFAVRERPVAGTRGDYRVQMRHGISTVRAGKRMTLGLIFHDAV
;
A
#
# COMPACT_ATOMS: atom_id res chain seq x y z
N MET A 1 7.38 -11.85 11.70
CA MET A 1 7.46 -10.37 11.78
C MET A 1 8.77 -10.02 12.47
N THR A 2 9.45 -8.97 12.05
CA THR A 2 10.66 -8.49 12.72
C THR A 2 10.30 -7.52 13.85
N ASP A 3 11.12 -7.48 14.91
CA ASP A 3 10.97 -6.53 16.02
C ASP A 3 11.76 -5.22 15.78
N ALA A 4 12.33 -5.05 14.57
CA ALA A 4 13.11 -3.87 14.23
C ALA A 4 12.26 -2.60 14.37
N ALA A 5 12.79 -1.62 15.09
CA ALA A 5 12.17 -0.31 15.22
C ALA A 5 12.10 0.38 13.85
N LEU A 6 10.98 1.02 13.56
CA LEU A 6 10.82 1.85 12.36
C LEU A 6 11.34 3.26 12.65
N ASP A 7 12.15 3.77 11.73
CA ASP A 7 12.64 5.14 11.77
C ASP A 7 11.54 6.09 11.26
N TRP A 8 10.57 6.39 12.13
CA TRP A 8 9.44 7.25 11.80
C TRP A 8 9.83 8.67 11.38
N PRO A 9 10.84 9.32 12.01
CA PRO A 9 11.33 10.63 11.52
C PRO A 9 11.80 10.58 10.07
N ARG A 10 12.60 9.59 9.68
CA ARG A 10 13.04 9.42 8.29
C ARG A 10 11.88 9.09 7.35
N ILE A 11 10.98 8.17 7.76
CA ILE A 11 9.79 7.82 6.96
C ILE A 11 8.92 9.05 6.72
N ALA A 12 8.68 9.87 7.74
CA ALA A 12 7.92 11.11 7.61
C ALA A 12 8.60 12.12 6.67
N ALA A 13 9.93 12.28 6.79
CA ALA A 13 10.70 13.14 5.90
C ALA A 13 10.60 12.69 4.43
N ASP A 14 10.80 11.41 4.16
CA ASP A 14 10.71 10.83 2.82
C ASP A 14 9.29 10.98 2.22
N LEU A 15 8.23 10.68 3.00
CA LEU A 15 6.84 10.85 2.59
C LEU A 15 6.52 12.32 2.24
N ASN A 16 7.00 13.27 3.04
CA ASN A 16 6.83 14.70 2.78
C ASN A 16 7.63 15.17 1.56
N ALA A 17 8.82 14.63 1.34
CA ALA A 17 9.69 15.02 0.23
C ALA A 17 9.20 14.50 -1.12
N GLN A 18 8.81 13.21 -1.20
CA GLN A 18 8.56 12.51 -2.46
C GLN A 18 7.27 11.67 -2.51
N GLY A 19 6.48 11.61 -1.42
CA GLY A 19 5.22 10.89 -1.35
C GLY A 19 5.35 9.39 -1.13
N TRP A 20 6.55 8.88 -0.92
CA TRP A 20 6.80 7.48 -0.59
C TRP A 20 8.07 7.32 0.27
N ALA A 21 8.14 6.23 1.02
CA ALA A 21 9.26 5.89 1.90
C ALA A 21 9.48 4.38 1.92
N MET A 22 10.74 3.96 2.04
CA MET A 22 11.10 2.55 2.24
C MET A 22 11.24 2.23 3.73
N THR A 23 10.86 1.01 4.10
CA THR A 23 11.18 0.48 5.44
C THR A 23 12.37 -0.46 5.40
N GLY A 24 12.93 -0.78 6.56
CA GLY A 24 13.69 -2.01 6.73
C GLY A 24 12.77 -3.25 6.63
N PRO A 25 13.32 -4.48 6.74
CA PRO A 25 12.50 -5.70 6.71
C PRO A 25 11.47 -5.71 7.85
N LEU A 26 10.18 -5.80 7.50
CA LEU A 26 9.05 -5.95 8.43
C LEU A 26 8.73 -7.42 8.67
N LEU A 27 8.99 -8.26 7.68
CA LEU A 27 8.76 -9.69 7.70
C LEU A 27 10.07 -10.43 7.49
N THR A 28 10.23 -11.55 8.17
CA THR A 28 11.34 -12.48 7.90
C THR A 28 11.07 -13.27 6.61
N PRO A 29 12.10 -13.82 5.92
CA PRO A 29 11.89 -14.68 4.77
C PRO A 29 10.90 -15.82 5.04
N ALA A 30 11.04 -16.52 6.17
CA ALA A 30 10.12 -17.59 6.57
C ALA A 30 8.66 -17.10 6.73
N THR A 31 8.46 -15.89 7.26
CA THR A 31 7.10 -15.31 7.34
C THR A 31 6.56 -14.95 5.94
N CYS A 32 7.41 -14.45 5.05
CA CYS A 32 7.03 -14.18 3.67
C CYS A 32 6.60 -15.46 2.94
N GLU A 33 7.35 -16.53 3.08
CA GLU A 33 7.03 -17.86 2.50
C GLU A 33 5.72 -18.40 3.06
N ALA A 34 5.53 -18.37 4.40
CA ALA A 34 4.29 -18.79 5.03
C ALA A 34 3.06 -18.00 4.53
N LEU A 35 3.19 -16.68 4.35
CA LEU A 35 2.11 -15.87 3.76
C LEU A 35 1.84 -16.26 2.30
N GLN A 36 2.86 -16.50 1.49
CA GLN A 36 2.68 -16.91 0.11
C GLN A 36 1.85 -18.19 -0.03
N THR A 37 2.03 -19.16 0.88
CA THR A 37 1.24 -20.42 0.87
C THR A 37 -0.25 -20.21 1.14
N LEU A 38 -0.64 -19.10 1.79
CA LEU A 38 -2.05 -18.79 2.02
C LEU A 38 -2.79 -18.45 0.72
N TYR A 39 -2.07 -18.00 -0.33
CA TYR A 39 -2.71 -17.56 -1.57
C TYR A 39 -3.58 -18.63 -2.23
N ASP A 40 -3.22 -19.88 -2.08
CA ASP A 40 -3.93 -21.02 -2.68
C ASP A 40 -4.98 -21.64 -1.70
N GLN A 41 -5.33 -20.92 -0.61
CA GLN A 41 -6.36 -21.26 0.38
C GLN A 41 -7.57 -20.32 0.20
N PRO A 42 -8.56 -20.64 -0.67
CA PRO A 42 -9.63 -19.72 -1.05
C PRO A 42 -10.50 -19.26 0.13
N GLU A 43 -10.60 -20.07 1.19
CA GLU A 43 -11.33 -19.73 2.43
C GLU A 43 -10.74 -18.57 3.22
N ARG A 44 -9.48 -18.20 2.94
CA ARG A 44 -8.81 -17.03 3.55
C ARG A 44 -9.21 -15.71 2.90
N PHE A 45 -9.86 -15.74 1.76
CA PHE A 45 -10.12 -14.57 0.95
C PHE A 45 -11.62 -14.39 0.70
N ARG A 46 -12.07 -13.14 0.79
CA ARG A 46 -13.48 -12.79 0.49
C ARG A 46 -13.74 -12.64 -1.00
N SER A 47 -12.71 -12.36 -1.80
CA SER A 47 -12.86 -12.23 -3.25
C SER A 47 -11.52 -12.35 -3.98
N ARG A 48 -11.58 -12.84 -5.22
CA ARG A 48 -10.46 -12.91 -6.17
C ARG A 48 -10.79 -12.06 -7.38
N ILE A 49 -9.84 -11.23 -7.78
CA ILE A 49 -9.96 -10.32 -8.92
C ILE A 49 -8.93 -10.71 -9.98
N VAL A 50 -9.41 -10.98 -11.18
CA VAL A 50 -8.56 -11.15 -12.38
C VAL A 50 -8.48 -9.79 -13.06
N MET A 51 -7.32 -9.15 -13.02
CA MET A 51 -7.12 -7.74 -13.42
C MET A 51 -7.52 -7.45 -14.85
N GLN A 52 -7.28 -8.39 -15.77
CA GLN A 52 -7.60 -8.25 -17.19
C GLN A 52 -9.10 -7.99 -17.43
N ARG A 53 -9.99 -8.58 -16.62
CA ARG A 53 -11.44 -8.41 -16.75
C ARG A 53 -11.93 -7.01 -16.43
N HIS A 54 -11.10 -6.21 -15.71
CA HIS A 54 -11.43 -4.87 -15.24
C HIS A 54 -10.57 -3.79 -15.88
N GLY A 55 -9.66 -4.16 -16.81
CA GLY A 55 -8.73 -3.20 -17.40
C GLY A 55 -7.64 -2.70 -16.45
N PHE A 56 -7.42 -3.37 -15.31
CA PHE A 56 -6.43 -2.96 -14.29
C PHE A 56 -4.99 -3.37 -14.64
N GLY A 57 -4.82 -4.29 -15.58
CA GLY A 57 -3.55 -4.86 -16.00
C GLY A 57 -3.71 -6.35 -16.31
N GLN A 58 -2.67 -7.13 -16.02
CA GLN A 58 -2.68 -8.60 -16.08
C GLN A 58 -2.16 -9.17 -14.76
N GLY A 59 -2.59 -10.37 -14.41
CA GLY A 59 -2.36 -10.98 -13.11
C GLY A 59 -3.62 -10.98 -12.25
N GLU A 60 -3.46 -11.29 -11.00
CA GLU A 60 -4.58 -11.44 -10.09
C GLU A 60 -4.23 -11.01 -8.66
N TYR A 61 -5.26 -10.67 -7.91
CA TYR A 61 -5.14 -10.43 -6.48
C TYR A 61 -6.37 -10.93 -5.73
N GLN A 62 -6.18 -11.14 -4.44
CA GLN A 62 -7.22 -11.61 -3.54
C GLN A 62 -7.27 -10.73 -2.30
N TYR A 63 -8.48 -10.25 -1.96
CA TYR A 63 -8.73 -9.56 -0.70
C TYR A 63 -8.93 -10.57 0.41
N PHE A 64 -8.23 -10.42 1.52
CA PHE A 64 -8.46 -11.25 2.70
C PHE A 64 -9.89 -11.14 3.22
N ALA A 65 -10.38 -12.26 3.77
CA ALA A 65 -11.55 -12.28 4.64
C ALA A 65 -11.16 -11.88 6.07
N ASP A 66 -12.12 -11.47 6.89
CA ASP A 66 -11.96 -11.35 8.33
C ASP A 66 -12.23 -12.71 9.02
N PRO A 67 -11.46 -13.05 10.06
CA PRO A 67 -10.32 -12.32 10.61
C PRO A 67 -9.05 -12.46 9.74
N LEU A 68 -8.24 -11.40 9.69
CA LEU A 68 -6.96 -11.44 8.99
C LEU A 68 -6.02 -12.48 9.64
N PRO A 69 -5.23 -13.24 8.84
CA PRO A 69 -4.26 -14.19 9.38
C PRO A 69 -3.07 -13.49 10.06
N ASP A 70 -2.48 -14.14 11.07
CA ASP A 70 -1.24 -13.69 11.67
C ASP A 70 -0.11 -13.63 10.62
N PRO A 71 0.78 -12.62 10.66
CA PRO A 71 0.86 -11.53 11.67
C PRO A 71 0.17 -10.22 11.21
N LEU A 72 -0.74 -10.25 10.25
CA LEU A 72 -1.30 -9.08 9.58
C LEU A 72 -2.02 -8.10 10.53
N PRO A 73 -2.84 -8.54 11.51
CA PRO A 73 -3.52 -7.61 12.42
C PRO A 73 -2.54 -6.72 13.18
N ARG A 74 -1.51 -7.33 13.79
CA ARG A 74 -0.48 -6.59 14.54
C ARG A 74 0.36 -5.69 13.64
N LEU A 75 0.69 -6.15 12.44
CA LEU A 75 1.46 -5.37 11.47
C LEU A 75 0.69 -4.14 10.99
N ARG A 76 -0.61 -4.29 10.68
CA ARG A 76 -1.50 -3.17 10.31
C ARG A 76 -1.59 -2.15 11.43
N ALA A 77 -1.87 -2.59 12.67
CA ALA A 77 -1.98 -1.69 13.81
C ALA A 77 -0.68 -0.90 14.05
N ARG A 78 0.46 -1.60 14.08
CA ARG A 78 1.78 -0.98 14.26
C ARG A 78 2.11 0.06 13.18
N LEU A 79 1.84 -0.25 11.91
CA LEU A 79 2.08 0.71 10.82
C LEU A 79 1.12 1.89 10.91
N TYR A 80 -0.16 1.64 11.17
CA TYR A 80 -1.16 2.68 11.28
C TYR A 80 -0.85 3.70 12.38
N GLU A 81 -0.46 3.24 13.58
CA GLU A 81 -0.13 4.10 14.71
C GLU A 81 1.00 5.10 14.37
N GLY A 82 2.00 4.67 13.63
CA GLY A 82 3.07 5.55 13.20
C GLY A 82 2.70 6.43 11.99
N LEU A 83 1.77 5.98 11.14
CA LEU A 83 1.32 6.72 9.96
C LEU A 83 0.22 7.74 10.29
N ALA A 84 -0.58 7.52 11.32
CA ALA A 84 -1.67 8.43 11.69
C ALA A 84 -1.21 9.87 11.98
N PRO A 85 -0.10 10.12 12.69
CA PRO A 85 0.44 11.47 12.86
C PRO A 85 0.83 12.15 11.53
N ILE A 86 1.45 11.40 10.61
CA ILE A 86 1.85 11.90 9.28
C ILE A 86 0.61 12.22 8.44
N ALA A 87 -0.37 11.32 8.45
CA ALA A 87 -1.66 11.52 7.77
C ALA A 87 -2.40 12.75 8.32
N ASN A 88 -2.32 13.00 9.62
CA ASN A 88 -2.95 14.15 10.27
C ASN A 88 -2.24 15.47 9.98
N ASP A 89 -0.89 15.48 9.85
CA ASP A 89 -0.17 16.63 9.32
C ASP A 89 -0.64 16.95 7.89
N TRP A 90 -0.75 15.94 7.03
CA TRP A 90 -1.25 16.12 5.67
C TRP A 90 -2.71 16.60 5.65
N ALA A 91 -3.55 16.05 6.53
CA ALA A 91 -4.95 16.47 6.64
C ALA A 91 -5.06 17.95 7.03
N ALA A 92 -4.28 18.40 8.03
CA ALA A 92 -4.25 19.81 8.46
C ALA A 92 -3.80 20.75 7.32
N ARG A 93 -2.73 20.40 6.63
CA ARG A 93 -2.19 21.16 5.48
C ARG A 93 -3.15 21.24 4.29
N LEU A 94 -4.02 20.25 4.12
CA LEU A 94 -5.01 20.20 3.04
C LEU A 94 -6.43 20.59 3.47
N GLY A 95 -6.61 21.03 4.71
CA GLY A 95 -7.93 21.43 5.26
C GLY A 95 -8.92 20.27 5.33
N ARG A 96 -8.47 19.08 5.73
CA ARG A 96 -9.27 17.85 5.81
C ARG A 96 -9.50 17.39 7.24
N PRO A 97 -10.53 16.56 7.49
CA PRO A 97 -10.75 15.93 8.78
C PRO A 97 -9.56 15.05 9.20
N VAL A 98 -9.26 15.05 10.50
CA VAL A 98 -8.21 14.22 11.08
C VAL A 98 -8.65 12.78 11.27
N PHE A 99 -7.68 11.87 11.25
CA PHE A 99 -7.84 10.45 11.49
C PHE A 99 -7.60 10.13 12.97
N PRO A 100 -8.27 9.10 13.53
CA PRO A 100 -8.03 8.65 14.88
C PRO A 100 -6.62 8.07 15.04
N ALA A 101 -6.08 8.10 16.26
CA ALA A 101 -4.75 7.57 16.54
C ALA A 101 -4.65 6.05 16.43
N GLN A 102 -5.75 5.33 16.68
CA GLN A 102 -5.82 3.88 16.69
C GLN A 102 -6.56 3.33 15.47
N LEU A 103 -6.06 2.20 14.91
CA LEU A 103 -6.66 1.56 13.74
C LEU A 103 -8.10 1.11 13.98
N ASP A 104 -8.39 0.57 15.17
CA ASP A 104 -9.75 0.11 15.51
C ASP A 104 -10.77 1.24 15.47
N ALA A 105 -10.38 2.45 15.90
CA ALA A 105 -11.22 3.62 15.80
C ALA A 105 -11.44 4.08 14.34
N LEU A 106 -10.43 3.93 13.46
CA LEU A 106 -10.61 4.14 12.02
C LEU A 106 -11.56 3.11 11.43
N THR A 107 -11.38 1.83 11.75
CA THR A 107 -12.25 0.74 11.30
C THR A 107 -13.71 0.97 11.74
N ALA A 108 -13.91 1.43 12.98
CA ALA A 108 -15.25 1.79 13.46
C ALA A 108 -15.87 2.95 12.65
N ARG A 109 -15.07 3.98 12.30
CA ARG A 109 -15.55 5.08 11.42
C ARG A 109 -15.87 4.58 10.01
N CYS A 110 -15.05 3.69 9.44
CA CYS A 110 -15.33 3.05 8.15
C CYS A 110 -16.66 2.32 8.18
N ARG A 111 -16.89 1.48 9.18
CA ARG A 111 -18.16 0.74 9.36
C ARG A 111 -19.38 1.66 9.51
N ALA A 112 -19.25 2.72 10.28
CA ALA A 112 -20.31 3.73 10.43
C ALA A 112 -20.64 4.46 9.12
N ALA A 113 -19.67 4.55 8.19
CA ALA A 113 -19.84 5.11 6.85
C ALA A 113 -20.25 4.06 5.79
N GLY A 114 -20.58 2.82 6.21
CA GLY A 114 -20.97 1.74 5.29
C GLY A 114 -19.80 1.04 4.60
N GLN A 115 -18.54 1.38 4.93
CA GLN A 115 -17.35 0.74 4.44
C GLN A 115 -17.02 -0.45 5.35
N THR A 116 -17.47 -1.64 4.98
CA THR A 116 -17.43 -2.84 5.84
C THR A 116 -16.56 -3.97 5.29
N ARG A 117 -16.04 -3.82 4.07
CA ARG A 117 -15.28 -4.88 3.40
C ARG A 117 -13.78 -4.70 3.62
N PRO A 118 -13.05 -5.69 4.19
CA PRO A 118 -11.61 -5.63 4.37
C PRO A 118 -10.87 -5.39 3.06
N THR A 119 -9.84 -4.55 3.08
CA THR A 119 -9.08 -4.14 1.90
C THR A 119 -7.64 -4.64 1.86
N SER A 120 -7.15 -5.30 2.90
CA SER A 120 -5.84 -5.97 2.85
C SER A 120 -5.87 -7.09 1.82
N LEU A 121 -4.83 -7.17 0.99
CA LEU A 121 -4.85 -8.06 -0.18
C LEU A 121 -3.47 -8.67 -0.46
N MET A 122 -3.47 -9.79 -1.16
CA MET A 122 -2.28 -10.37 -1.78
C MET A 122 -2.39 -10.32 -3.30
N LEU A 123 -1.29 -9.93 -3.94
CA LEU A 123 -1.17 -9.85 -5.39
C LEU A 123 -0.18 -10.89 -5.87
N ARG A 124 -0.51 -11.56 -6.98
CA ARG A 124 0.32 -12.58 -7.63
C ARG A 124 0.50 -12.24 -9.10
N TYR A 125 1.75 -12.22 -9.54
CA TYR A 125 2.16 -11.93 -10.91
C TYR A 125 3.09 -13.02 -11.43
N GLY A 126 2.85 -13.48 -12.66
CA GLY A 126 3.73 -14.33 -13.45
C GLY A 126 4.29 -13.58 -14.67
N PRO A 127 5.01 -14.27 -15.57
CA PRO A 127 5.54 -13.67 -16.78
C PRO A 127 4.43 -13.05 -17.66
N GLY A 128 4.66 -11.79 -18.06
CA GLY A 128 3.70 -11.00 -18.82
C GLY A 128 2.71 -10.18 -17.97
N ASP A 129 2.61 -10.46 -16.66
CA ASP A 129 1.71 -9.74 -15.76
C ASP A 129 2.26 -8.37 -15.35
N TYR A 130 1.35 -7.44 -15.12
CA TYR A 130 1.63 -6.07 -14.68
C TYR A 130 0.39 -5.45 -14.03
N ASN A 131 0.55 -4.35 -13.29
CA ASN A 131 -0.56 -3.54 -12.80
C ASN A 131 -0.44 -2.12 -13.32
N ARG A 132 -1.49 -1.61 -13.95
CA ARG A 132 -1.52 -0.24 -14.48
C ARG A 132 -1.43 0.78 -13.36
N LEU A 133 -0.96 1.98 -13.69
CA LEU A 133 -0.90 3.09 -12.76
C LEU A 133 -2.32 3.49 -12.31
N HIS A 134 -2.56 3.41 -11.00
CA HIS A 134 -3.88 3.62 -10.39
C HIS A 134 -3.79 4.29 -9.02
N GLN A 135 -4.92 4.50 -8.41
CA GLN A 135 -5.13 4.98 -7.04
C GLN A 135 -6.17 4.07 -6.37
N ASP A 136 -5.93 3.66 -5.13
CA ASP A 136 -6.83 2.79 -4.39
C ASP A 136 -7.85 3.61 -3.58
N LEU A 137 -9.02 3.81 -4.17
CA LEU A 137 -10.11 4.61 -3.59
C LEU A 137 -11.35 3.74 -3.43
N TYR A 138 -11.68 3.34 -2.19
CA TYR A 138 -12.70 2.33 -1.89
C TYR A 138 -13.90 2.85 -1.10
N GLY A 139 -14.16 4.15 -1.15
CA GLY A 139 -15.26 4.81 -0.46
C GLY A 139 -14.95 6.27 -0.18
N ASP A 140 -15.79 6.93 0.61
CA ASP A 140 -15.63 8.35 0.93
C ASP A 140 -14.56 8.59 1.99
N LEU A 141 -14.40 7.65 2.93
CA LEU A 141 -13.38 7.70 3.97
C LEU A 141 -12.13 6.99 3.49
N VAL A 142 -11.14 7.76 3.06
CA VAL A 142 -9.86 7.25 2.53
C VAL A 142 -8.71 7.68 3.44
N PHE A 143 -8.02 6.72 4.06
CA PHE A 143 -6.75 7.00 4.73
C PHE A 143 -5.68 7.26 3.68
N PRO A 144 -4.89 8.35 3.77
CA PRO A 144 -4.08 8.83 2.65
C PRO A 144 -2.81 8.03 2.35
N LEU A 145 -2.45 7.08 3.20
CA LEU A 145 -1.24 6.28 3.10
C LEU A 145 -1.55 4.79 3.07
N GLN A 146 -0.78 4.02 2.33
CA GLN A 146 -0.83 2.56 2.32
C GLN A 146 0.57 1.96 2.23
N ALA A 147 0.70 0.67 2.44
CA ALA A 147 1.96 -0.04 2.36
C ALA A 147 1.87 -1.26 1.44
N ALA A 148 2.92 -1.50 0.65
CA ALA A 148 3.09 -2.72 -0.12
C ALA A 148 4.38 -3.43 0.32
N ILE A 149 4.29 -4.71 0.68
CA ILE A 149 5.42 -5.52 1.16
C ILE A 149 5.75 -6.58 0.12
N LEU A 150 6.98 -6.64 -0.34
CA LEU A 150 7.42 -7.69 -1.24
C LEU A 150 7.57 -9.01 -0.48
N LEU A 151 6.82 -10.03 -0.91
CA LEU A 151 6.87 -11.37 -0.31
C LEU A 151 7.86 -12.30 -1.02
N SER A 152 8.00 -12.18 -2.35
CA SER A 152 8.94 -12.99 -3.13
C SER A 152 10.38 -12.55 -2.90
N ASN A 153 11.30 -13.51 -2.99
CA ASN A 153 12.72 -13.18 -3.05
C ASN A 153 13.03 -12.54 -4.43
N PRO A 154 13.71 -11.37 -4.50
CA PRO A 154 14.04 -10.72 -5.76
C PRO A 154 14.86 -11.59 -6.73
N ALA A 155 15.56 -12.61 -6.25
CA ALA A 155 16.29 -13.56 -7.10
C ALA A 155 15.38 -14.55 -7.85
N GLU A 156 14.08 -14.62 -7.51
CA GLU A 156 13.11 -15.58 -8.08
C GLU A 156 12.30 -15.01 -9.25
N PHE A 157 12.45 -13.71 -9.57
CA PHE A 157 11.71 -13.06 -10.66
C PHE A 157 12.52 -11.94 -11.31
N GLU A 158 12.13 -11.56 -12.52
CA GLU A 158 12.69 -10.43 -13.25
C GLU A 158 11.59 -9.44 -13.64
N GLY A 159 11.88 -8.15 -13.62
CA GLY A 159 10.89 -7.09 -13.84
C GLY A 159 9.97 -6.91 -12.64
N GLY A 160 8.74 -6.49 -12.86
CA GLY A 160 7.77 -6.30 -11.78
C GLY A 160 8.17 -5.21 -10.78
N GLU A 161 8.87 -4.19 -11.23
CA GLU A 161 9.28 -3.05 -10.41
C GLU A 161 8.05 -2.34 -9.83
N PHE A 162 8.14 -1.93 -8.57
CA PHE A 162 7.12 -1.08 -7.95
C PHE A 162 7.33 0.36 -8.41
N VAL A 163 6.42 0.83 -9.26
CA VAL A 163 6.50 2.15 -9.90
C VAL A 163 5.55 3.11 -9.21
N LEU A 164 6.04 4.29 -8.91
CA LEU A 164 5.27 5.42 -8.41
C LEU A 164 5.37 6.56 -9.41
N VAL A 165 4.29 7.26 -9.65
CA VAL A 165 4.27 8.42 -10.55
C VAL A 165 3.72 9.62 -9.82
N GLU A 166 4.55 10.66 -9.74
CA GLU A 166 4.18 11.97 -9.21
C GLU A 166 3.74 12.89 -10.35
N GLN A 167 2.62 13.59 -10.17
CA GLN A 167 2.12 14.60 -11.10
C GLN A 167 1.89 15.92 -10.36
N LYS A 168 2.80 16.86 -10.54
CA LYS A 168 2.65 18.25 -10.10
C LYS A 168 1.74 19.02 -11.05
N PRO A 169 1.00 20.04 -10.56
CA PRO A 169 0.22 20.90 -11.43
C PRO A 169 1.09 21.55 -12.53
N ARG A 170 0.63 21.49 -13.76
CA ARG A 170 1.29 22.11 -14.94
C ARG A 170 2.72 21.61 -15.20
N SER A 171 3.05 20.41 -14.78
CA SER A 171 4.34 19.77 -15.03
C SER A 171 4.15 18.41 -15.69
N GLN A 172 5.19 17.89 -16.30
CA GLN A 172 5.21 16.49 -16.73
C GLN A 172 5.27 15.57 -15.52
N SER A 173 4.78 14.34 -15.67
CA SER A 173 4.83 13.32 -14.64
C SER A 173 6.27 12.84 -14.41
N GLN A 174 6.61 12.59 -13.15
CA GLN A 174 7.88 11.99 -12.76
C GLN A 174 7.66 10.58 -12.23
N ALA A 175 8.37 9.60 -12.79
CA ALA A 175 8.34 8.23 -12.32
C ALA A 175 9.46 7.96 -11.30
N HIS A 176 9.15 7.14 -10.31
CA HIS A 176 10.07 6.61 -9.32
C HIS A 176 9.94 5.09 -9.26
N VAL A 177 11.02 4.41 -8.95
CA VAL A 177 11.04 2.96 -8.74
C VAL A 177 11.48 2.68 -7.31
N ALA A 178 10.64 1.99 -6.55
CA ALA A 178 10.98 1.56 -5.19
C ALA A 178 11.75 0.22 -5.23
N PRO A 179 13.03 0.19 -4.80
CA PRO A 179 13.88 -1.01 -4.87
C PRO A 179 13.60 -1.98 -3.72
N LEU A 180 12.43 -2.61 -3.73
CA LEU A 180 11.99 -3.52 -2.68
C LEU A 180 12.84 -4.78 -2.59
N LYS A 181 13.23 -5.14 -1.37
CA LYS A 181 13.76 -6.45 -1.00
C LYS A 181 12.69 -7.27 -0.27
N GLN A 182 12.88 -8.59 -0.22
CA GLN A 182 11.94 -9.48 0.49
C GLN A 182 11.69 -9.02 1.94
N GLY A 183 10.43 -8.96 2.33
CA GLY A 183 10.00 -8.52 3.65
C GLY A 183 10.04 -7.01 3.89
N GLN A 184 10.59 -6.20 2.97
CA GLN A 184 10.54 -4.75 3.05
C GLN A 184 9.21 -4.19 2.52
N ALA A 185 8.81 -3.04 3.06
CA ALA A 185 7.67 -2.29 2.55
C ALA A 185 8.10 -0.99 1.87
N VAL A 186 7.34 -0.61 0.85
CA VAL A 186 7.18 0.78 0.44
C VAL A 186 5.87 1.31 1.03
N ILE A 187 5.95 2.43 1.74
CA ILE A 187 4.81 3.21 2.22
C ILE A 187 4.64 4.38 1.27
N PHE A 188 3.41 4.66 0.83
CA PHE A 188 3.19 5.68 -0.19
C PHE A 188 1.81 6.32 -0.12
N ALA A 189 1.70 7.50 -0.73
CA ALA A 189 0.45 8.23 -0.85
C ALA A 189 -0.53 7.51 -1.79
N VAL A 190 -1.74 7.27 -1.31
CA VAL A 190 -2.80 6.61 -2.10
C VAL A 190 -3.19 7.42 -3.32
N ARG A 191 -3.36 8.74 -3.14
CA ARG A 191 -3.87 9.63 -4.18
C ARG A 191 -3.07 10.92 -4.31
N GLU A 192 -2.84 11.61 -3.21
CA GLU A 192 -2.23 12.94 -3.22
C GLU A 192 -1.48 13.22 -1.93
N ARG A 193 -0.50 14.12 -2.03
CA ARG A 193 0.25 14.64 -0.89
C ARG A 193 0.30 16.17 -0.92
N PRO A 194 0.41 16.84 0.24
CA PRO A 194 0.68 18.27 0.29
C PRO A 194 2.13 18.56 -0.06
N VAL A 195 2.36 19.63 -0.79
CA VAL A 195 3.68 20.17 -1.07
C VAL A 195 3.68 21.67 -0.77
N ALA A 196 4.67 22.14 -0.02
CA ALA A 196 4.81 23.55 0.26
C ALA A 196 5.10 24.35 -1.01
N GLY A 197 4.34 25.41 -1.23
CA GLY A 197 4.53 26.35 -2.32
C GLY A 197 4.69 27.78 -1.78
N THR A 198 4.92 28.73 -2.67
CA THR A 198 5.12 30.14 -2.31
C THR A 198 3.87 30.84 -1.73
N ARG A 199 2.69 30.28 -1.97
CA ARG A 199 1.38 30.80 -1.53
C ARG A 199 0.61 29.86 -0.62
N GLY A 200 1.29 28.89 0.02
CA GLY A 200 0.69 27.82 0.82
C GLY A 200 0.84 26.45 0.18
N ASP A 201 0.30 25.44 0.82
CA ASP A 201 0.41 24.08 0.35
C ASP A 201 -0.48 23.83 -0.89
N TYR A 202 0.04 23.04 -1.85
CA TYR A 202 -0.70 22.58 -3.00
C TYR A 202 -0.69 21.04 -3.08
N ARG A 203 -1.61 20.48 -3.83
CA ARG A 203 -1.77 19.02 -3.99
C ARG A 203 -0.94 18.50 -5.15
N VAL A 204 -0.20 17.43 -4.91
CA VAL A 204 0.51 16.67 -5.92
C VAL A 204 -0.14 15.31 -6.04
N GLN A 205 -0.54 14.92 -7.25
CA GLN A 205 -1.17 13.64 -7.49
C GLN A 205 -0.12 12.53 -7.53
N MET A 206 -0.46 11.40 -6.88
CA MET A 206 0.35 10.20 -6.90
C MET A 206 -0.44 9.05 -7.51
N ARG A 207 0.25 8.19 -8.27
CA ARG A 207 -0.25 6.90 -8.76
C ARG A 207 0.81 5.87 -8.53
N HIS A 208 0.39 4.62 -8.44
CA HIS A 208 1.33 3.51 -8.33
C HIS A 208 0.90 2.35 -9.24
N GLY A 209 1.84 1.46 -9.51
CA GLY A 209 1.62 0.28 -10.33
C GLY A 209 2.82 -0.66 -10.30
N ILE A 210 2.71 -1.74 -11.05
CA ILE A 210 3.78 -2.74 -11.19
C ILE A 210 4.13 -2.84 -12.66
N SER A 211 5.42 -2.73 -12.98
CA SER A 211 5.93 -2.95 -14.33
C SER A 211 5.77 -4.43 -14.74
N THR A 212 5.94 -4.75 -15.99
CA THR A 212 5.79 -6.12 -16.49
C THR A 212 6.82 -7.06 -15.83
N VAL A 213 6.31 -8.14 -15.23
CA VAL A 213 7.15 -9.27 -14.80
C VAL A 213 7.61 -10.02 -16.05
N ARG A 214 8.92 -10.18 -16.23
CA ARG A 214 9.50 -10.82 -17.41
C ARG A 214 9.73 -12.32 -17.21
N ALA A 215 10.07 -12.71 -15.98
CA ALA A 215 10.30 -14.10 -15.62
C ALA A 215 9.95 -14.33 -14.15
N GLY A 216 9.70 -15.59 -13.78
CA GLY A 216 9.49 -16.01 -12.41
C GLY A 216 8.10 -15.65 -11.85
N LYS A 217 8.01 -15.63 -10.51
CA LYS A 217 6.75 -15.37 -9.78
C LYS A 217 6.97 -14.28 -8.74
N ARG A 218 6.19 -13.21 -8.84
CA ARG A 218 6.24 -12.09 -7.90
C ARG A 218 4.98 -12.01 -7.07
N MET A 219 5.12 -11.99 -5.75
CA MET A 219 4.01 -11.83 -4.82
C MET A 219 4.22 -10.65 -3.88
N THR A 220 3.13 -9.94 -3.59
CA THR A 220 3.13 -8.74 -2.75
C THR A 220 1.94 -8.78 -1.80
N LEU A 221 2.14 -8.29 -0.58
CA LEU A 221 1.07 -8.02 0.38
C LEU A 221 0.77 -6.52 0.35
N GLY A 222 -0.47 -6.15 0.08
CA GLY A 222 -0.98 -4.78 0.17
C GLY A 222 -1.70 -4.56 1.50
N LEU A 223 -1.32 -3.53 2.22
CA LEU A 223 -1.96 -3.10 3.47
C LEU A 223 -2.60 -1.73 3.27
N ILE A 224 -3.90 -1.74 3.07
CA ILE A 224 -4.76 -0.57 3.02
C ILE A 224 -5.45 -0.46 4.37
N PHE A 225 -5.53 0.73 4.93
CA PHE A 225 -5.98 0.91 6.32
C PHE A 225 -7.47 1.21 6.46
N HIS A 226 -8.12 1.72 5.41
CA HIS A 226 -9.58 1.90 5.37
C HIS A 226 -10.25 0.73 4.66
N ASP A 227 -11.49 0.42 5.04
CA ASP A 227 -12.29 -0.62 4.42
C ASP A 227 -13.07 -0.09 3.21
N ALA A 228 -13.56 -1.00 2.36
CA ALA A 228 -14.37 -0.67 1.17
C ALA A 228 -15.88 -0.73 1.46
N VAL A 229 -16.66 -0.12 0.59
CA VAL A 229 -18.14 -0.21 0.58
C VAL A 229 -18.60 -1.59 0.13
#